data_4d7ae0d39e548b5e73c01e0913f3ff23
#
_entry.id   4d7ae0d39e548b5e73c01e0913f3ff23
#
_cell.length_a   1.000
_cell.length_b   1.000
_cell.length_c   1.000
_cell.angle_alpha   90.00
_cell.angle_beta   90.00
_cell.angle_gamma   90.00
#
_symmetry.space_group_name_H-M   'P 1'
#
loop_
_entity.id
_entity.type
_entity.pdbx_description
1 polymer ?
#
loop_
_entity_poly.entity_id
_entity_poly.type
_entity_poly.pdbx_seq_one_letter_code
_entity_poly.pdbx_strand_id
1 'polypeptide(L)'
;MPVQLKIAITKDIIEHCKNCGNENKEYEIGQNCAVAFALADIFPNVYITNYYIFPFGVEYGKEQALKIQLPIIAQQFIKLFDAFRLTPKLRLLLPEFEFTIDVPDEVIEQINIDEVRELIEGDKKNTPSFAQYR
;
A
#
# COMPACT_ATOMS: atom_id res chain seq x y z
N MET A 1 -1.19 18.48 -13.23
CA MET A 1 -1.25 17.18 -13.91
C MET A 1 -1.03 16.06 -12.91
N PRO A 2 -1.83 14.99 -12.95
CA PRO A 2 -1.60 13.85 -12.08
C PRO A 2 -0.24 13.22 -12.34
N VAL A 3 0.36 12.67 -11.31
CA VAL A 3 1.63 11.97 -11.40
C VAL A 3 1.37 10.48 -11.27
N GLN A 4 1.96 9.70 -12.16
CA GLN A 4 1.87 8.24 -12.08
C GLN A 4 3.01 7.69 -11.24
N LEU A 5 2.68 6.86 -10.27
CA LEU A 5 3.64 6.16 -9.44
C LEU A 5 3.48 4.66 -9.63
N LYS A 6 4.60 3.97 -9.81
CA LYS A 6 4.64 2.53 -9.96
C LYS A 6 4.98 1.89 -8.61
N ILE A 7 4.13 0.99 -8.17
CA ILE A 7 4.26 0.34 -6.87
C ILE A 7 4.49 -1.15 -7.10
N ALA A 8 5.53 -1.69 -6.47
CA ALA A 8 5.86 -3.11 -6.57
C ALA A 8 5.51 -3.83 -5.28
N ILE A 9 4.78 -4.95 -5.41
CA ILE A 9 4.51 -5.87 -4.31
C ILE A 9 5.39 -7.08 -4.50
N THR A 10 6.49 -7.12 -3.76
CA THR A 10 7.50 -8.17 -3.87
C THR A 10 7.22 -9.33 -2.94
N LYS A 11 7.91 -10.44 -3.16
CA LYS A 11 7.82 -11.59 -2.24
C LYS A 11 8.27 -11.23 -0.83
N ASP A 12 9.25 -10.36 -0.69
CA ASP A 12 9.72 -9.91 0.62
C ASP A 12 8.61 -9.18 1.38
N ILE A 13 7.84 -8.34 0.68
CA ILE A 13 6.69 -7.64 1.27
C ILE A 13 5.63 -8.65 1.68
N ILE A 14 5.31 -9.60 0.81
CA ILE A 14 4.28 -10.61 1.09
C ILE A 14 4.69 -11.43 2.32
N GLU A 15 5.94 -11.86 2.39
CA GLU A 15 6.45 -12.61 3.53
C GLU A 15 6.42 -11.79 4.82
N HIS A 16 6.83 -10.54 4.75
CA HIS A 16 6.81 -9.64 5.91
C HIS A 16 5.39 -9.46 6.45
N CYS A 17 4.41 -9.39 5.55
CA CYS A 17 3.02 -9.11 5.89
C CYS A 17 2.14 -10.36 6.04
N LYS A 18 2.70 -11.55 5.92
CA LYS A 18 1.90 -12.79 5.88
C LYS A 18 0.99 -13.00 7.09
N ASN A 19 1.39 -12.48 8.25
CA ASN A 19 0.59 -12.60 9.48
C ASN A 19 -0.31 -11.39 9.74
N CYS A 20 -0.30 -10.39 8.87
CA CYS A 20 -1.11 -9.20 9.07
C CYS A 20 -2.61 -9.54 9.09
N GLY A 21 -3.33 -8.93 10.00
CA GLY A 21 -4.76 -9.18 10.17
C GLY A 21 -5.09 -10.30 11.14
N ASN A 22 -4.10 -11.04 11.63
CA ASN A 22 -4.30 -12.12 12.62
C ASN A 22 -4.22 -11.64 14.07
N GLU A 23 -3.84 -10.38 14.25
CA GLU A 23 -3.62 -9.81 15.58
C GLU A 23 -4.81 -8.97 15.98
N ASN A 24 -5.91 -9.34 16.16
CA ASN A 24 -7.10 -8.68 16.73
C ASN A 24 -7.01 -7.15 16.97
N LYS A 25 -6.45 -6.43 16.02
CA LYS A 25 -6.36 -4.97 16.09
C LYS A 25 -7.22 -4.37 15.00
N GLU A 26 -8.51 -4.25 15.28
CA GLU A 26 -9.50 -3.81 14.30
C GLU A 26 -9.16 -2.47 13.66
N TYR A 27 -8.61 -1.55 14.44
CA TYR A 27 -8.28 -0.22 13.93
C TYR A 27 -7.08 -0.21 12.96
N GLU A 28 -6.34 -1.30 12.88
CA GLU A 28 -5.19 -1.42 11.98
C GLU A 28 -5.48 -2.22 10.70
N ILE A 29 -6.70 -2.70 10.52
CA ILE A 29 -7.05 -3.55 9.38
C ILE A 29 -6.67 -2.90 8.05
N GLY A 30 -6.96 -1.62 7.89
CA GLY A 30 -6.65 -0.91 6.66
C GLY A 30 -5.16 -0.60 6.47
N GLN A 31 -4.33 -0.87 7.47
CA GLN A 31 -2.90 -0.57 7.45
C GLN A 31 -2.02 -1.81 7.48
N ASN A 32 -2.60 -2.99 7.68
CA ASN A 32 -1.88 -4.24 7.86
C ASN A 32 -1.82 -5.13 6.62
N CYS A 33 -2.13 -4.62 5.44
CA CYS A 33 -2.00 -5.40 4.22
C CYS A 33 -0.69 -5.08 3.51
N ALA A 34 -0.28 -5.97 2.61
CA ALA A 34 0.95 -5.81 1.84
C ALA A 34 0.97 -4.52 1.02
N VAL A 35 -0.18 -4.11 0.48
CA VAL A 35 -0.29 -2.88 -0.30
C VAL A 35 -0.07 -1.66 0.59
N ALA A 36 -0.65 -1.63 1.78
CA ALA A 36 -0.44 -0.55 2.73
C ALA A 36 1.04 -0.46 3.15
N PHE A 37 1.67 -1.60 3.38
CA PHE A 37 3.08 -1.66 3.73
C PHE A 37 3.95 -1.05 2.62
N ALA A 38 3.67 -1.42 1.36
CA ALA A 38 4.41 -0.90 0.22
C ALA A 38 4.24 0.61 0.03
N LEU A 39 3.09 1.15 0.40
CA LEU A 39 2.79 2.57 0.24
C LEU A 39 3.21 3.43 1.45
N ALA A 40 3.55 2.80 2.57
CA ALA A 40 3.81 3.52 3.81
C ALA A 40 5.02 4.45 3.75
N ASP A 41 6.00 4.17 2.90
CA ASP A 41 7.16 5.04 2.69
C ASP A 41 6.77 6.34 1.98
N ILE A 42 5.74 6.28 1.14
CA ILE A 42 5.24 7.42 0.38
C ILE A 42 4.19 8.16 1.20
N PHE A 43 3.29 7.42 1.80
CA PHE A 43 2.16 7.94 2.56
C PHE A 43 2.16 7.30 3.97
N PRO A 44 2.86 7.90 4.94
CA PRO A 44 3.02 7.27 6.27
C PRO A 44 1.73 6.98 7.00
N ASN A 45 0.66 7.73 6.71
CA ASN A 45 -0.64 7.56 7.35
C ASN A 45 -1.67 6.90 6.44
N VAL A 46 -1.20 6.15 5.44
CA VAL A 46 -2.07 5.54 4.44
C VAL A 46 -3.07 4.57 5.08
N TYR A 47 -4.27 4.60 4.54
CA TYR A 47 -5.33 3.64 4.84
C TYR A 47 -5.82 3.03 3.53
N ILE A 48 -5.96 1.72 3.46
CA ILE A 48 -6.33 1.00 2.24
C ILE A 48 -7.65 0.26 2.46
N THR A 49 -8.58 0.45 1.53
CA THR A 49 -9.78 -0.39 1.44
C THR A 49 -9.63 -1.36 0.27
N ASN A 50 -10.66 -2.13 -0.03
CA ASN A 50 -10.63 -3.04 -1.18
C ASN A 50 -10.60 -2.29 -2.52
N TYR A 51 -10.93 -1.00 -2.54
CA TYR A 51 -11.11 -0.23 -3.77
C TYR A 51 -10.26 1.03 -3.84
N TYR A 52 -9.87 1.59 -2.68
CA TYR A 52 -9.27 2.92 -2.61
C TYR A 52 -8.07 2.98 -1.70
N ILE A 53 -7.16 3.88 -2.06
CA ILE A 53 -6.06 4.32 -1.20
C ILE A 53 -6.47 5.67 -0.61
N PHE A 54 -6.37 5.81 0.71
CA PHE A 54 -6.53 7.09 1.39
C PHE A 54 -5.15 7.52 1.87
N PRO A 55 -4.44 8.37 1.09
CA PRO A 55 -3.03 8.67 1.37
C PRO A 55 -2.78 9.37 2.70
N PHE A 56 -3.77 10.09 3.20
CA PHE A 56 -3.65 10.79 4.48
C PHE A 56 -4.55 10.19 5.57
N GLY A 57 -4.99 8.95 5.36
CA GLY A 57 -5.87 8.28 6.28
C GLY A 57 -7.32 8.72 6.17
N VAL A 58 -8.14 8.16 7.04
CA VAL A 58 -9.56 8.47 7.13
C VAL A 58 -9.82 9.07 8.50
N GLU A 59 -10.36 10.30 8.54
CA GLU A 59 -10.78 10.93 9.78
C GLU A 59 -12.29 10.79 9.95
N TYR A 60 -12.68 10.46 11.16
CA TYR A 60 -14.09 10.34 11.51
C TYR A 60 -14.81 11.67 11.28
N GLY A 61 -15.93 11.62 10.56
CA GLY A 61 -16.76 12.81 10.33
C GLY A 61 -16.36 13.65 9.11
N LYS A 62 -15.28 13.33 8.42
CA LYS A 62 -14.93 14.01 7.16
C LYS A 62 -15.45 13.19 5.98
N GLU A 63 -16.48 13.70 5.33
CA GLU A 63 -17.13 13.05 4.21
C GLU A 63 -16.27 13.02 2.93
N GLN A 64 -15.22 13.83 2.85
CA GLN A 64 -14.43 14.00 1.64
C GLN A 64 -12.94 13.79 1.88
N ALA A 65 -12.58 12.63 2.38
CA ALA A 65 -11.17 12.27 2.42
C ALA A 65 -10.63 12.09 0.99
N LEU A 66 -9.46 12.65 0.72
CA LEU A 66 -8.79 12.44 -0.56
C LEU A 66 -8.51 10.95 -0.75
N LYS A 67 -8.84 10.44 -1.93
CA LYS A 67 -8.65 9.02 -2.22
C LYS A 67 -8.16 8.79 -3.63
N ILE A 68 -7.44 7.70 -3.81
CA ILE A 68 -6.92 7.24 -5.10
C ILE A 68 -7.52 5.88 -5.38
N GLN A 69 -8.09 5.69 -6.57
CA GLN A 69 -8.67 4.40 -6.92
C GLN A 69 -7.57 3.38 -7.17
N LEU A 70 -7.73 2.19 -6.60
CA LEU A 70 -6.83 1.07 -6.86
C LEU A 70 -7.12 0.45 -8.22
N PRO A 71 -6.09 0.09 -9.00
CA PRO A 71 -6.29 -0.73 -10.20
C PRO A 71 -6.87 -2.09 -9.84
N ILE A 72 -7.53 -2.70 -10.82
CA ILE A 72 -8.19 -4.01 -10.62
C ILE A 72 -7.21 -5.07 -10.12
N ILE A 73 -5.99 -5.09 -10.63
CA ILE A 73 -4.99 -6.09 -10.21
C ILE A 73 -4.68 -5.97 -8.71
N ALA A 74 -4.59 -4.74 -8.20
CA ALA A 74 -4.35 -4.52 -6.78
C ALA A 74 -5.58 -4.90 -5.95
N GLN A 75 -6.78 -4.60 -6.43
CA GLN A 75 -8.02 -5.00 -5.76
C GLN A 75 -8.12 -6.51 -5.64
N GLN A 76 -7.79 -7.23 -6.71
CA GLN A 76 -7.82 -8.69 -6.71
C GLN A 76 -6.80 -9.28 -5.73
N PHE A 77 -5.59 -8.71 -5.70
CA PHE A 77 -4.57 -9.13 -4.75
C PHE A 77 -5.04 -8.95 -3.30
N ILE A 78 -5.61 -7.79 -2.99
CA ILE A 78 -6.10 -7.51 -1.64
C ILE A 78 -7.17 -8.53 -1.22
N LYS A 79 -8.09 -8.85 -2.12
CA LYS A 79 -9.12 -9.85 -1.87
C LYS A 79 -8.53 -11.21 -1.50
N LEU A 80 -7.54 -11.67 -2.27
CA LEU A 80 -6.89 -12.95 -2.02
C LEU A 80 -6.06 -12.91 -0.73
N PHE A 81 -5.35 -11.81 -0.52
CA PHE A 81 -4.54 -11.65 0.68
C PHE A 81 -5.41 -11.72 1.94
N ASP A 82 -6.56 -11.05 1.91
CA ASP A 82 -7.50 -11.07 3.03
C ASP A 82 -8.18 -12.44 3.19
N ALA A 83 -8.48 -13.11 2.07
CA ALA A 83 -9.09 -14.43 2.09
C ALA A 83 -8.17 -15.46 2.78
N PHE A 84 -6.86 -15.29 2.67
CA PHE A 84 -5.88 -16.17 3.29
C PHE A 84 -5.46 -15.72 4.70
N ARG A 85 -6.22 -14.84 5.31
CA ARG A 85 -5.88 -14.29 6.62
C ARG A 85 -5.64 -15.36 7.69
N LEU A 86 -6.46 -16.41 7.70
CA LEU A 86 -6.34 -17.49 8.67
C LEU A 86 -5.38 -18.61 8.24
N THR A 87 -4.84 -18.50 7.03
CA THR A 87 -3.88 -19.46 6.49
C THR A 87 -2.69 -18.70 5.89
N PRO A 88 -1.85 -18.08 6.75
CA PRO A 88 -0.77 -17.18 6.27
C PRO A 88 0.18 -17.83 5.27
N LYS A 89 0.39 -19.15 5.36
CA LYS A 89 1.27 -19.85 4.43
C LYS A 89 0.79 -19.77 2.99
N LEU A 90 -0.54 -19.70 2.77
CA LEU A 90 -1.10 -19.57 1.43
C LEU A 90 -0.81 -18.19 0.83
N ARG A 91 -0.64 -17.18 1.67
CA ARG A 91 -0.23 -15.85 1.18
C ARG A 91 1.11 -15.89 0.47
N LEU A 92 2.01 -16.77 0.88
CA LEU A 92 3.32 -16.91 0.25
C LEU A 92 3.25 -17.46 -1.17
N LEU A 93 2.11 -18.00 -1.58
CA LEU A 93 1.88 -18.49 -2.95
C LEU A 93 1.41 -17.38 -3.88
N LEU A 94 1.05 -16.22 -3.36
CA LEU A 94 0.62 -15.11 -4.19
C LEU A 94 1.79 -14.58 -5.01
N PRO A 95 1.57 -14.27 -6.31
CA PRO A 95 2.65 -13.80 -7.16
C PRO A 95 3.05 -12.37 -6.85
N GLU A 96 4.31 -12.05 -7.11
CA GLU A 96 4.74 -10.66 -7.15
C GLU A 96 4.04 -9.95 -8.30
N PHE A 97 3.79 -8.66 -8.12
CA PHE A 97 3.20 -7.86 -9.19
C PHE A 97 3.52 -6.38 -8.98
N GLU A 98 3.29 -5.62 -10.04
CA GLU A 98 3.41 -4.17 -10.00
C GLU A 98 2.09 -3.56 -10.43
N PHE A 99 1.81 -2.37 -9.91
CA PHE A 99 0.66 -1.60 -10.37
C PHE A 99 1.01 -0.12 -10.36
N THR A 100 0.28 0.64 -11.16
CA THR A 100 0.48 2.09 -11.28
C THR A 100 -0.74 2.79 -10.69
N ILE A 101 -0.49 3.84 -9.93
CA ILE A 101 -1.54 4.71 -9.41
C ILE A 101 -1.39 6.11 -9.99
N ASP A 102 -2.53 6.76 -10.19
CA ASP A 102 -2.58 8.17 -10.60
C ASP A 102 -2.77 9.02 -9.35
N VAL A 103 -1.73 9.76 -8.99
CA VAL A 103 -1.78 10.63 -7.80
C VAL A 103 -2.31 11.98 -8.23
N PRO A 104 -3.50 12.39 -7.75
CA PRO A 104 -4.09 13.66 -8.15
C PRO A 104 -3.34 14.86 -7.59
N ASP A 105 -3.53 16.01 -8.23
CA ASP A 105 -2.83 17.24 -7.88
C ASP A 105 -3.04 17.64 -6.41
N GLU A 106 -4.24 17.42 -5.88
CA GLU A 106 -4.55 17.75 -4.49
C GLU A 106 -3.69 16.96 -3.49
N VAL A 107 -3.32 15.74 -3.85
CA VAL A 107 -2.43 14.92 -3.03
C VAL A 107 -0.99 15.38 -3.20
N ILE A 108 -0.59 15.66 -4.45
CA ILE A 108 0.78 16.10 -4.77
C ILE A 108 1.13 17.40 -4.03
N GLU A 109 0.17 18.31 -3.90
CA GLU A 109 0.36 19.57 -3.18
C GLU A 109 0.72 19.38 -1.72
N GLN A 110 0.37 18.25 -1.13
CA GLN A 110 0.59 17.95 0.29
C GLN A 110 1.78 17.04 0.54
N ILE A 111 2.49 16.63 -0.51
CA ILE A 111 3.69 15.79 -0.40
C ILE A 111 4.82 16.40 -1.21
N ASN A 112 6.06 16.02 -0.89
CA ASN A 112 7.20 16.38 -1.71
C ASN A 112 7.39 15.29 -2.77
N ILE A 113 6.88 15.55 -3.98
CA ILE A 113 6.88 14.54 -5.04
C ILE A 113 8.29 14.15 -5.48
N ASP A 114 9.24 15.06 -5.40
CA ASP A 114 10.61 14.76 -5.79
C ASP A 114 11.25 13.76 -4.83
N GLU A 115 11.02 13.91 -3.52
CA GLU A 115 11.45 12.92 -2.54
C GLU A 115 10.79 11.58 -2.75
N VAL A 116 9.50 11.58 -3.07
CA VAL A 116 8.77 10.34 -3.33
C VAL A 116 9.35 9.60 -4.52
N ARG A 117 9.61 10.30 -5.62
CA ARG A 117 10.22 9.71 -6.81
C ARG A 117 11.61 9.17 -6.52
N GLU A 118 12.39 9.89 -5.77
CA GLU A 118 13.74 9.47 -5.38
C GLU A 118 13.70 8.19 -4.55
N LEU A 119 12.76 8.09 -3.61
CA LEU A 119 12.56 6.88 -2.81
C LEU A 119 12.21 5.68 -3.69
N ILE A 120 11.28 5.83 -4.61
CA ILE A 120 10.86 4.76 -5.51
C ILE A 120 12.01 4.31 -6.42
N GLU A 121 12.72 5.26 -7.02
CA GLU A 121 13.84 4.97 -7.89
C GLU A 121 15.03 4.38 -7.13
N GLY A 122 15.25 4.86 -5.91
CA GLY A 122 16.28 4.32 -5.03
C GLY A 122 16.00 2.86 -4.67
N ASP A 123 14.76 2.53 -4.37
CA ASP A 123 14.35 1.17 -4.02
C ASP A 123 14.54 0.19 -5.18
N LYS A 124 14.47 0.67 -6.42
CA LYS A 124 14.75 -0.17 -7.59
C LYS A 124 16.21 -0.53 -7.74
N LYS A 125 17.11 0.31 -7.23
CA LYS A 125 18.56 0.11 -7.35
C LYS A 125 19.14 -0.67 -6.19
N ASN A 126 18.48 -0.63 -5.05
CA ASN A 126 18.95 -1.24 -3.81
C ASN A 126 17.90 -2.20 -3.28
N THR A 127 18.24 -2.96 -2.26
CA THR A 127 17.27 -3.76 -1.53
C THR A 127 16.14 -2.85 -1.03
N PRO A 128 14.88 -3.27 -1.11
CA PRO A 128 13.77 -2.43 -0.72
C PRO A 128 13.94 -1.84 0.67
N SER A 129 13.96 -0.52 0.75
CA SER A 129 14.24 0.20 1.99
C SER A 129 13.16 0.00 3.04
N PHE A 130 11.91 -0.23 2.63
CA PHE A 130 10.82 -0.44 3.58
C PHE A 130 11.04 -1.67 4.46
N ALA A 131 11.79 -2.66 4.00
CA ALA A 131 12.14 -3.82 4.82
C ALA A 131 13.01 -3.44 6.02
N GLN A 132 13.67 -2.31 5.97
CA GLN A 132 14.53 -1.81 7.04
C GLN A 132 13.78 -1.02 8.10
N TYR A 133 12.62 -0.49 7.76
CA TYR A 133 11.83 0.37 8.66
C TYR A 133 10.82 -0.39 9.50
N ARG A 134 10.63 -1.66 9.23
CA ARG A 134 9.56 -2.45 9.86
C ARG A 134 10.10 -3.50 10.80
#